data_684101096676b86470544da10c2ad8b8
#
_entry.id   684101096676b86470544da10c2ad8b8
#
_cell.length_a   1.000
_cell.length_b   1.000
_cell.length_c   1.000
_cell.angle_alpha   90.00
_cell.angle_beta   90.00
_cell.angle_gamma   90.00
#
_symmetry.space_group_name_H-M   'P 1'
#
loop_
_entity.id
_entity.type
_entity.pdbx_description
1 polymer ?
#
loop_
_entity_poly.entity_id
_entity_poly.type
_entity_poly.pdbx_seq_one_letter_code
_entity_poly.pdbx_strand_id
1 'polypeptide(L)'
;LWTAGMIRNPADLYDLSMEPLLTLDRMKETKAGNLLAGIDSSKSVPFERVLFALGIRHVGETVAKRLARHFGSLEALRAASKEALLELDVVGPVIAEAVLAFFADERHVAHVERLVAAGLRFEADAEAAPQGTALEGKRCVVSGVFSMPRDQIKRLVEQNGGKLSGSVSGSTD
;
A
#
# COMPACT_ATOMS: atom_id res chain seq x y z
N LEU A 1 -11.77 -17.41 12.05
CA LEU A 1 -10.53 -17.05 12.74
C LEU A 1 -10.83 -16.16 13.95
N TRP A 2 -11.50 -15.03 13.76
CA TRP A 2 -11.88 -14.11 14.83
C TRP A 2 -12.74 -14.79 15.91
N THR A 3 -13.82 -15.45 15.50
CA THR A 3 -14.76 -16.17 16.40
C THR A 3 -14.08 -17.31 17.16
N ALA A 4 -13.05 -17.92 16.57
CA ALA A 4 -12.25 -18.96 17.22
C ALA A 4 -11.11 -18.41 18.09
N GLY A 5 -10.99 -17.09 18.23
CA GLY A 5 -9.97 -16.44 19.04
C GLY A 5 -8.54 -16.55 18.50
N MET A 6 -8.36 -17.04 17.24
CA MET A 6 -7.05 -17.20 16.62
C MET A 6 -6.42 -15.87 16.20
N ILE A 7 -7.24 -14.88 15.88
CA ILE A 7 -6.81 -13.54 15.53
C ILE A 7 -7.61 -12.50 16.30
N ARG A 8 -6.97 -11.43 16.75
CA ARG A 8 -7.55 -10.27 17.41
C ARG A 8 -7.19 -8.96 16.72
N ASN A 9 -6.20 -8.99 15.84
CA ASN A 9 -5.75 -7.87 15.02
C ASN A 9 -5.13 -8.39 13.72
N PRO A 10 -4.92 -7.54 12.71
CA PRO A 10 -4.37 -7.97 11.42
C PRO A 10 -2.99 -8.61 11.49
N ALA A 11 -2.14 -8.23 12.45
CA ALA A 11 -0.80 -8.79 12.58
C ALA A 11 -0.83 -10.27 12.98
N ASP A 12 -1.87 -10.71 13.72
CA ASP A 12 -2.03 -12.11 14.13
C ASP A 12 -2.21 -13.07 12.94
N LEU A 13 -2.58 -12.55 11.76
CA LEU A 13 -2.67 -13.36 10.54
C LEU A 13 -1.31 -13.98 10.17
N TYR A 14 -0.22 -13.27 10.43
CA TYR A 14 1.13 -13.67 10.07
C TYR A 14 1.73 -14.69 11.07
N ASP A 15 1.09 -14.86 12.23
CA ASP A 15 1.46 -15.86 13.24
C ASP A 15 0.71 -17.18 13.04
N LEU A 16 -0.23 -17.28 12.07
CA LEU A 16 -1.00 -18.46 11.81
C LEU A 16 -0.14 -19.59 11.23
N SER A 17 -0.41 -20.79 11.68
CA SER A 17 0.21 -22.03 11.19
C SER A 17 -0.83 -23.09 10.82
N MET A 18 -0.39 -24.14 10.15
CA MET A 18 -1.28 -25.19 9.63
C MET A 18 -2.09 -25.90 10.73
N GLU A 19 -1.42 -26.34 11.80
CA GLU A 19 -2.04 -27.16 12.85
C GLU A 19 -3.26 -26.50 13.49
N PRO A 20 -3.19 -25.24 13.99
CA PRO A 20 -4.37 -24.57 14.55
C PRO A 20 -5.49 -24.39 13.53
N LEU A 21 -5.17 -24.13 12.26
CA LEU A 21 -6.19 -23.97 11.23
C LEU A 21 -6.99 -25.25 10.98
N LEU A 22 -6.36 -26.42 11.05
CA LEU A 22 -7.02 -27.72 10.84
C LEU A 22 -8.00 -28.07 11.97
N THR A 23 -7.96 -27.38 13.12
CA THR A 23 -8.95 -27.56 14.20
C THR A 23 -10.29 -26.89 13.90
N LEU A 24 -10.33 -26.00 12.91
CA LEU A 24 -11.55 -25.29 12.54
C LEU A 24 -12.49 -26.16 11.72
N ASP A 25 -13.79 -26.03 11.98
CA ASP A 25 -14.81 -26.70 11.19
C ASP A 25 -14.69 -26.33 9.71
N ARG A 26 -14.80 -27.35 8.83
CA ARG A 26 -14.68 -27.23 7.37
C ARG A 26 -13.34 -26.66 6.86
N MET A 27 -12.30 -26.63 7.68
CA MET A 27 -10.94 -26.28 7.28
C MET A 27 -10.15 -27.56 7.07
N LYS A 28 -9.76 -27.82 5.81
CA LYS A 28 -8.91 -28.96 5.42
C LYS A 28 -7.56 -28.46 4.92
N GLU A 29 -6.59 -29.34 4.77
CA GLU A 29 -5.21 -29.03 4.36
C GLU A 29 -5.12 -28.08 3.15
N THR A 30 -5.86 -28.40 2.08
CA THR A 30 -5.86 -27.55 0.86
C THR A 30 -6.33 -26.11 1.15
N LYS A 31 -7.39 -25.96 1.94
CA LYS A 31 -7.95 -24.64 2.26
C LYS A 31 -7.05 -23.88 3.21
N ALA A 32 -6.48 -24.54 4.20
CA ALA A 32 -5.52 -23.96 5.13
C ALA A 32 -4.22 -23.57 4.39
N GLY A 33 -3.72 -24.44 3.50
CA GLY A 33 -2.55 -24.15 2.67
C GLY A 33 -2.75 -22.94 1.76
N ASN A 34 -3.89 -22.83 1.08
CA ASN A 34 -4.23 -21.68 0.26
C ASN A 34 -4.33 -20.39 1.07
N LEU A 35 -4.87 -20.44 2.28
CA LEU A 35 -4.95 -19.30 3.19
C LEU A 35 -3.54 -18.84 3.58
N LEU A 36 -2.68 -19.74 4.03
CA LEU A 36 -1.30 -19.42 4.42
C LEU A 36 -0.48 -18.89 3.24
N ALA A 37 -0.63 -19.48 2.06
CA ALA A 37 0.00 -18.99 0.84
C ALA A 37 -0.48 -17.58 0.45
N GLY A 38 -1.77 -17.29 0.62
CA GLY A 38 -2.34 -15.95 0.42
C GLY A 38 -1.78 -14.93 1.40
N ILE A 39 -1.64 -15.30 2.68
CA ILE A 39 -1.03 -14.46 3.72
C ILE A 39 0.45 -14.21 3.38
N ASP A 40 1.20 -15.22 3.00
CA ASP A 40 2.61 -15.06 2.64
C ASP A 40 2.78 -14.17 1.40
N SER A 41 1.97 -14.35 0.37
CA SER A 41 1.96 -13.49 -0.81
C SER A 41 1.66 -12.03 -0.50
N SER A 42 0.89 -11.76 0.57
CA SER A 42 0.57 -10.39 0.98
C SER A 42 1.77 -9.62 1.51
N LYS A 43 2.86 -10.29 1.91
CA LYS A 43 4.11 -9.64 2.36
C LYS A 43 4.82 -8.89 1.22
N SER A 44 4.59 -9.30 -0.02
CA SER A 44 5.22 -8.73 -1.22
C SER A 44 4.42 -7.59 -1.86
N VAL A 45 3.27 -7.21 -1.28
CA VAL A 45 2.48 -6.09 -1.83
C VAL A 45 3.24 -4.76 -1.68
N PRO A 46 3.08 -3.80 -2.62
CA PRO A 46 3.75 -2.51 -2.55
C PRO A 46 3.41 -1.71 -1.29
N PHE A 47 4.33 -0.88 -0.84
CA PHE A 47 4.19 -0.08 0.39
C PHE A 47 2.90 0.76 0.43
N GLU A 48 2.49 1.37 -0.68
CA GLU A 48 1.23 2.13 -0.73
C GLU A 48 -0.01 1.29 -0.40
N ARG A 49 0.00 -0.01 -0.73
CA ARG A 49 -1.10 -0.92 -0.37
C ARG A 49 -1.05 -1.32 1.09
N VAL A 50 0.14 -1.53 1.64
CA VAL A 50 0.32 -1.76 3.07
C VAL A 50 -0.15 -0.54 3.85
N LEU A 51 0.28 0.66 3.47
CA LEU A 51 -0.11 1.91 4.11
C LEU A 51 -1.63 2.14 4.09
N PHE A 52 -2.28 1.87 2.95
CA PHE A 52 -3.74 1.90 2.86
C PHE A 52 -4.41 0.89 3.81
N ALA A 53 -3.86 -0.33 3.90
CA ALA A 53 -4.38 -1.40 4.73
C ALA A 53 -4.22 -1.14 6.25
N LEU A 54 -3.33 -0.23 6.67
CA LEU A 54 -3.23 0.20 8.07
C LEU A 54 -4.51 0.89 8.58
N GLY A 55 -5.37 1.37 7.68
CA GLY A 55 -6.66 1.95 8.05
C GLY A 55 -6.56 3.30 8.74
N ILE A 56 -5.55 4.10 8.45
CA ILE A 56 -5.41 5.46 8.97
C ILE A 56 -6.63 6.27 8.54
N ARG A 57 -7.30 6.91 9.49
CA ARG A 57 -8.53 7.66 9.22
C ARG A 57 -8.30 8.72 8.14
N HIS A 58 -9.21 8.82 7.20
CA HIS A 58 -9.17 9.72 6.03
C HIS A 58 -8.05 9.43 5.00
N VAL A 59 -7.22 8.41 5.21
CA VAL A 59 -6.21 7.99 4.26
C VAL A 59 -6.79 6.90 3.36
N GLY A 60 -7.33 7.32 2.20
CA GLY A 60 -7.77 6.41 1.14
C GLY A 60 -6.61 5.96 0.26
N GLU A 61 -6.89 5.10 -0.73
CA GLU A 61 -5.88 4.54 -1.64
C GLU A 61 -5.04 5.61 -2.34
N THR A 62 -5.67 6.69 -2.82
CA THR A 62 -4.97 7.80 -3.50
C THR A 62 -4.02 8.52 -2.55
N VAL A 63 -4.46 8.80 -1.32
CA VAL A 63 -3.63 9.48 -0.32
C VAL A 63 -2.48 8.56 0.13
N ALA A 64 -2.75 7.28 0.40
CA ALA A 64 -1.72 6.30 0.76
C ALA A 64 -0.64 6.19 -0.34
N LYS A 65 -1.03 6.16 -1.62
CA LYS A 65 -0.09 6.14 -2.74
C LYS A 65 0.78 7.39 -2.80
N ARG A 66 0.21 8.57 -2.54
CA ARG A 66 0.96 9.84 -2.51
C ARG A 66 1.92 9.92 -1.33
N LEU A 67 1.45 9.52 -0.13
CA LEU A 67 2.30 9.45 1.07
C LEU A 67 3.47 8.48 0.88
N ALA A 68 3.20 7.26 0.41
CA ALA A 68 4.22 6.25 0.17
C ALA A 68 5.28 6.71 -0.85
N ARG A 69 4.87 7.37 -1.93
CA ARG A 69 5.79 7.90 -2.95
C ARG A 69 6.61 9.08 -2.46
N HIS A 70 6.01 9.98 -1.68
CA HIS A 70 6.69 11.19 -1.21
C HIS A 70 7.70 10.87 -0.12
N PHE A 71 7.33 10.07 0.87
CA PHE A 71 8.19 9.75 2.01
C PHE A 71 9.11 8.55 1.76
N GLY A 72 8.78 7.68 0.81
CA GLY A 72 9.59 6.53 0.42
C GLY A 72 9.63 5.38 1.42
N SER A 73 9.50 5.64 2.72
CA SER A 73 9.52 4.63 3.78
C SER A 73 8.58 4.96 4.93
N LEU A 74 8.27 3.94 5.74
CA LEU A 74 7.49 4.10 6.97
C LEU A 74 8.21 4.99 7.98
N GLU A 75 9.51 4.84 8.12
CA GLU A 75 10.34 5.62 9.05
C GLU A 75 10.28 7.11 8.70
N ALA A 76 10.44 7.45 7.42
CA ALA A 76 10.35 8.82 6.96
C ALA A 76 8.93 9.39 7.17
N LEU A 77 7.88 8.61 6.90
CA LEU A 77 6.50 9.02 7.14
C LEU A 77 6.22 9.23 8.63
N ARG A 78 6.72 8.35 9.49
CA ARG A 78 6.55 8.44 10.96
C ARG A 78 7.29 9.65 11.55
N ALA A 79 8.43 10.02 10.97
CA ALA A 79 9.22 11.17 11.37
C ALA A 79 8.74 12.51 10.78
N ALA A 80 7.76 12.48 9.87
CA ALA A 80 7.30 13.66 9.15
C ALA A 80 6.62 14.67 10.10
N SER A 81 6.93 15.95 9.91
CA SER A 81 6.21 17.04 10.57
C SER A 81 4.84 17.30 9.92
N LYS A 82 3.98 18.05 10.61
CA LYS A 82 2.69 18.46 10.05
C LYS A 82 2.87 19.26 8.76
N GLU A 83 3.86 20.13 8.73
CA GLU A 83 4.21 20.99 7.59
C GLU A 83 4.61 20.12 6.38
N ALA A 84 5.49 19.15 6.58
CA ALA A 84 5.91 18.22 5.52
C ALA A 84 4.74 17.40 4.95
N LEU A 85 3.80 17.00 5.79
CA LEU A 85 2.59 16.32 5.32
C LEU A 85 1.69 17.25 4.48
N LEU A 86 1.60 18.53 4.85
CA LEU A 86 0.79 19.53 4.14
C LEU A 86 1.39 19.98 2.80
N GLU A 87 2.65 19.67 2.50
CA GLU A 87 3.26 19.92 1.17
C GLU A 87 2.60 19.08 0.06
N LEU A 88 1.94 17.98 0.42
CA LEU A 88 1.22 17.15 -0.55
C LEU A 88 -0.17 17.77 -0.84
N ASP A 89 -0.44 18.02 -2.10
CA ASP A 89 -1.71 18.59 -2.61
C ASP A 89 -2.97 17.80 -2.21
N VAL A 90 -2.82 16.51 -1.91
CA VAL A 90 -3.91 15.60 -1.49
C VAL A 90 -4.08 15.52 0.02
N VAL A 91 -3.20 16.17 0.79
CA VAL A 91 -3.17 16.12 2.27
C VAL A 91 -3.58 17.44 2.86
N GLY A 92 -4.82 17.52 3.36
CA GLY A 92 -5.29 18.65 4.15
C GLY A 92 -5.00 18.51 5.65
N PRO A 93 -5.29 19.55 6.45
CA PRO A 93 -5.03 19.54 7.91
C PRO A 93 -5.63 18.33 8.63
N VAL A 94 -6.85 17.92 8.25
CA VAL A 94 -7.54 16.76 8.84
C VAL A 94 -6.80 15.44 8.59
N ILE A 95 -6.26 15.26 7.38
CA ILE A 95 -5.49 14.06 7.03
C ILE A 95 -4.14 14.08 7.74
N ALA A 96 -3.45 15.22 7.76
CA ALA A 96 -2.17 15.38 8.44
C ALA A 96 -2.31 15.06 9.94
N GLU A 97 -3.34 15.59 10.60
CA GLU A 97 -3.62 15.30 12.01
C GLU A 97 -3.95 13.81 12.25
N ALA A 98 -4.71 13.18 11.34
CA ALA A 98 -5.02 11.77 11.45
C ALA A 98 -3.77 10.87 11.32
N VAL A 99 -2.84 11.20 10.42
CA VAL A 99 -1.57 10.49 10.27
C VAL A 99 -0.71 10.64 11.52
N LEU A 100 -0.54 11.87 12.02
CA LEU A 100 0.23 12.13 13.25
C LEU A 100 -0.38 11.43 14.45
N ALA A 101 -1.70 11.51 14.64
CA ALA A 101 -2.41 10.85 15.73
C ALA A 101 -2.28 9.32 15.66
N PHE A 102 -2.29 8.73 14.45
CA PHE A 102 -2.11 7.30 14.28
C PHE A 102 -0.74 6.83 14.79
N PHE A 103 0.33 7.54 14.44
CA PHE A 103 1.68 7.20 14.89
C PHE A 103 2.01 7.68 16.31
N ALA A 104 1.19 8.52 16.92
CA ALA A 104 1.29 8.86 18.34
C ALA A 104 0.63 7.82 19.27
N ASP A 105 -0.25 6.96 18.76
CA ASP A 105 -0.88 5.89 19.54
C ASP A 105 0.03 4.66 19.60
N GLU A 106 0.55 4.35 20.79
CA GLU A 106 1.44 3.20 21.02
C GLU A 106 0.85 1.86 20.58
N ARG A 107 -0.47 1.70 20.61
CA ARG A 107 -1.15 0.47 20.15
C ARG A 107 -1.03 0.31 18.64
N HIS A 108 -1.20 1.41 17.90
CA HIS A 108 -1.00 1.38 16.44
C HIS A 108 0.45 1.13 16.09
N VAL A 109 1.37 1.79 16.79
CA VAL A 109 2.83 1.58 16.59
C VAL A 109 3.19 0.12 16.84
N ALA A 110 2.76 -0.47 17.95
CA ALA A 110 3.02 -1.88 18.25
C ALA A 110 2.47 -2.84 17.18
N HIS A 111 1.29 -2.55 16.63
CA HIS A 111 0.74 -3.35 15.51
C HIS A 111 1.58 -3.21 14.24
N VAL A 112 2.01 -2.00 13.91
CA VAL A 112 2.87 -1.74 12.74
C VAL A 112 4.22 -2.44 12.90
N GLU A 113 4.84 -2.38 14.07
CA GLU A 113 6.12 -3.06 14.36
C GLU A 113 6.01 -4.59 14.21
N ARG A 114 4.88 -5.17 14.62
CA ARG A 114 4.62 -6.61 14.37
C ARG A 114 4.48 -6.92 12.89
N LEU A 115 3.85 -6.05 12.09
CA LEU A 115 3.75 -6.21 10.64
C LEU A 115 5.11 -6.09 9.96
N VAL A 116 5.96 -5.16 10.43
CA VAL A 116 7.37 -5.05 9.99
C VAL A 116 8.12 -6.34 10.30
N ALA A 117 8.02 -6.84 11.53
CA ALA A 117 8.66 -8.09 11.95
C ALA A 117 8.16 -9.31 11.17
N ALA A 118 6.89 -9.31 10.72
CA ALA A 118 6.33 -10.35 9.86
C ALA A 118 6.86 -10.31 8.42
N GLY A 119 7.60 -9.26 8.04
CA GLY A 119 8.25 -9.13 6.74
C GLY A 119 7.42 -8.42 5.67
N LEU A 120 6.42 -7.62 6.06
CA LEU A 120 5.72 -6.76 5.11
C LEU A 120 6.64 -5.64 4.61
N ARG A 121 6.37 -5.19 3.40
CA ARG A 121 7.16 -4.12 2.76
C ARG A 121 6.69 -2.76 3.23
N PHE A 122 7.57 -2.02 3.91
CA PHE A 122 7.33 -0.67 4.38
C PHE A 122 8.23 0.37 3.71
N GLU A 123 8.77 -0.01 2.56
CA GLU A 123 9.55 0.87 1.69
C GLU A 123 8.94 0.88 0.29
N ALA A 124 8.90 2.05 -0.33
CA ALA A 124 8.52 2.19 -1.72
C ALA A 124 9.62 1.55 -2.59
N ASP A 125 9.20 0.92 -3.70
CA ASP A 125 10.18 0.44 -4.67
C ASP A 125 11.01 1.64 -5.16
N ALA A 126 12.33 1.51 -5.18
CA ALA A 126 13.24 2.54 -5.68
C ALA A 126 12.94 2.92 -7.17
N GLU A 127 12.22 2.05 -7.87
CA GLU A 127 11.72 2.28 -9.24
C GLU A 127 10.45 3.18 -9.30
N ALA A 128 9.83 3.50 -8.15
CA ALA A 128 8.61 4.31 -8.12
C ALA A 128 8.86 5.83 -8.18
N ALA A 129 10.11 6.27 -8.03
CA ALA A 129 10.48 7.65 -8.33
C ALA A 129 10.44 7.87 -9.85
N PRO A 130 9.98 9.02 -10.35
CA PRO A 130 10.06 9.34 -11.77
C PRO A 130 11.52 9.27 -12.22
N GLN A 131 11.86 8.26 -13.04
CA GLN A 131 13.22 8.08 -13.58
C GLN A 131 13.50 8.99 -14.78
N GLY A 132 12.46 9.70 -15.26
CA GLY A 132 12.56 10.59 -16.40
C GLY A 132 11.45 11.63 -16.43
N THR A 133 11.71 12.71 -17.12
CA THR A 133 10.78 13.83 -17.34
C THR A 133 10.20 13.84 -18.77
N ALA A 134 10.45 12.79 -19.55
CA ALA A 134 10.08 12.75 -20.97
C ALA A 134 8.58 12.93 -21.25
N LEU A 135 7.73 12.58 -20.27
CA LEU A 135 6.28 12.70 -20.34
C LEU A 135 5.73 13.68 -19.28
N GLU A 136 6.60 14.51 -18.70
CA GLU A 136 6.19 15.49 -17.68
C GLU A 136 5.15 16.47 -18.26
N GLY A 137 4.05 16.66 -17.54
CA GLY A 137 2.92 17.47 -17.97
C GLY A 137 2.00 16.83 -19.00
N LYS A 138 2.36 15.69 -19.61
CA LYS A 138 1.54 15.00 -20.60
C LYS A 138 0.50 14.09 -19.97
N ARG A 139 -0.67 14.04 -20.61
CA ARG A 139 -1.77 13.15 -20.22
C ARG A 139 -1.93 12.03 -21.24
N CYS A 140 -1.60 10.81 -20.87
CA CYS A 140 -1.56 9.66 -21.75
C CYS A 140 -2.73 8.71 -21.52
N VAL A 141 -3.25 8.12 -22.59
CA VAL A 141 -4.24 7.02 -22.55
C VAL A 141 -3.58 5.76 -23.11
N VAL A 142 -3.65 4.68 -22.34
CA VAL A 142 -3.14 3.37 -22.76
C VAL A 142 -4.31 2.54 -23.29
N SER A 143 -4.45 2.47 -24.63
CA SER A 143 -5.49 1.70 -25.32
C SER A 143 -4.91 0.89 -26.47
N GLY A 144 -5.49 -0.27 -26.80
CA GLY A 144 -5.05 -1.15 -27.89
C GLY A 144 -4.38 -2.43 -27.39
N VAL A 145 -3.75 -3.14 -28.36
CA VAL A 145 -2.98 -4.38 -28.12
C VAL A 145 -1.50 -4.02 -28.09
N PHE A 146 -0.80 -4.49 -27.07
CA PHE A 146 0.62 -4.18 -26.85
C PHE A 146 1.42 -5.47 -26.75
N SER A 147 2.71 -5.38 -27.04
CA SER A 147 3.69 -6.47 -26.89
C SER A 147 4.07 -6.74 -25.42
N MET A 148 3.70 -5.84 -24.51
CA MET A 148 3.92 -5.96 -23.06
C MET A 148 2.62 -5.76 -22.26
N PRO A 149 2.52 -6.23 -21.02
CA PRO A 149 1.34 -6.05 -20.16
C PRO A 149 0.99 -4.57 -20.00
N ARG A 150 -0.31 -4.25 -20.07
CA ARG A 150 -0.80 -2.86 -19.92
C ARG A 150 -0.34 -2.17 -18.66
N ASP A 151 -0.24 -2.91 -17.56
CA ASP A 151 0.19 -2.34 -16.27
C ASP A 151 1.68 -1.96 -16.29
N GLN A 152 2.48 -2.64 -17.08
CA GLN A 152 3.88 -2.28 -17.30
C GLN A 152 4.00 -0.98 -18.11
N ILE A 153 3.17 -0.81 -19.14
CA ILE A 153 3.14 0.44 -19.92
C ILE A 153 2.67 1.61 -19.05
N LYS A 154 1.64 1.41 -18.21
CA LYS A 154 1.17 2.43 -17.30
C LYS A 154 2.27 2.86 -16.34
N ARG A 155 3.03 1.92 -15.78
CA ARG A 155 4.19 2.20 -14.93
C ARG A 155 5.25 3.02 -15.68
N LEU A 156 5.57 2.66 -16.92
CA LEU A 156 6.53 3.41 -17.74
C LEU A 156 6.09 4.85 -17.99
N VAL A 157 4.80 5.08 -18.25
CA VAL A 157 4.25 6.44 -18.41
C VAL A 157 4.42 7.23 -17.11
N GLU A 158 4.03 6.66 -15.97
CA GLU A 158 4.15 7.31 -14.65
C GLU A 158 5.63 7.54 -14.27
N GLN A 159 6.51 6.59 -14.55
CA GLN A 159 7.97 6.70 -14.32
C GLN A 159 8.62 7.82 -15.14
N ASN A 160 8.04 8.18 -16.28
CA ASN A 160 8.51 9.30 -17.11
C ASN A 160 7.75 10.62 -16.86
N GLY A 161 7.04 10.74 -15.74
CA GLY A 161 6.34 11.97 -15.35
C GLY A 161 4.98 12.18 -16.00
N GLY A 162 4.48 11.22 -16.82
CA GLY A 162 3.18 11.28 -17.49
C GLY A 162 2.02 11.01 -16.53
N LYS A 163 0.85 11.59 -16.83
CA LYS A 163 -0.41 11.31 -16.14
C LYS A 163 -1.28 10.37 -16.95
N LEU A 164 -1.85 9.32 -16.32
CA LEU A 164 -2.76 8.40 -16.97
C LEU A 164 -4.20 8.93 -16.98
N SER A 165 -4.89 8.74 -18.10
CA SER A 165 -6.32 8.99 -18.25
C SER A 165 -7.03 7.74 -18.73
N GLY A 166 -8.26 7.52 -18.26
CA GLY A 166 -9.08 6.36 -18.65
C GLY A 166 -9.73 6.48 -20.03
N SER A 167 -9.82 7.70 -20.56
CA SER A 167 -10.43 7.98 -21.87
C SER A 167 -9.69 9.09 -22.60
N VAL A 168 -9.75 9.05 -23.93
CA VAL A 168 -9.26 10.12 -24.79
C VAL A 168 -10.19 11.33 -24.66
N SER A 169 -9.61 12.50 -24.44
CA SER A 169 -10.32 13.78 -24.37
C SER A 169 -9.48 14.86 -25.03
N GLY A 170 -10.03 16.07 -25.21
CA GLY A 170 -9.30 17.21 -25.78
C GLY A 170 -8.07 17.66 -24.98
N SER A 171 -7.81 17.05 -23.80
CA SER A 171 -6.64 17.28 -22.96
C SER A 171 -5.69 16.05 -22.91
N THR A 172 -5.80 15.13 -23.86
CA THR A 172 -4.90 13.97 -24.00
C THR A 172 -3.81 14.34 -25.03
N ASP A 173 -2.55 14.09 -24.68
CA ASP A 173 -1.37 14.32 -25.51
C ASP A 173 -0.97 13.06 -26.29
#